data_fc9f6eebd58f288ad09f2399f509c788
#
_entry.id   fc9f6eebd58f288ad09f2399f509c788
#
_cell.length_a   1.000
_cell.length_b   1.000
_cell.length_c   1.000
_cell.angle_alpha   90.00
_cell.angle_beta   90.00
_cell.angle_gamma   90.00
#
_symmetry.space_group_name_H-M   'P 1'
#
loop_
_entity.id
_entity.type
_entity.pdbx_description
1 polymer ?
#
loop_
_entity_poly.entity_id
_entity_poly.type
_entity_poly.pdbx_seq_one_letter_code
_entity_poly.pdbx_strand_id
1 'polypeptide(L)'
;MNELYRYLTLAVSPEWRRLDETQRAADKRELAAVADGMGVRVHAYSLAGTRADADLLLWAVADDLEALRAFEVRLAGTRLWAWSTRPYAYLAARRRSQYLGEHRHDGGEHAAPAGPVGDKSYVVVYPMTKKRTWYALPAEERTRIMAAHFAVGHRYPDVRIHTGYSFGIDDNEFVVAFECDDVRKFLALVADLRETESSAYTERETPIFVGRAMTLAGALDEIDGTAARVAAR
;
A
#
# COMPACT_ATOMS: atom_id res chain seq x y z
N MET A 1 -17.76 -7.20 -0.54
CA MET A 1 -16.89 -6.53 -1.52
C MET A 1 -15.64 -7.36 -1.65
N ASN A 2 -15.35 -7.85 -2.84
CA ASN A 2 -14.18 -8.73 -3.13
C ASN A 2 -13.15 -7.94 -3.94
N GLU A 3 -12.72 -6.79 -3.41
CA GLU A 3 -11.71 -5.98 -4.09
C GLU A 3 -10.37 -6.67 -4.08
N LEU A 4 -9.66 -6.59 -5.20
CA LEU A 4 -8.27 -6.95 -5.33
C LEU A 4 -7.40 -5.69 -5.25
N TYR A 5 -6.27 -5.81 -4.57
CA TYR A 5 -5.27 -4.79 -4.40
C TYR A 5 -4.00 -5.17 -5.15
N ARG A 6 -3.53 -4.26 -5.97
CA ARG A 6 -2.22 -4.35 -6.60
C ARG A 6 -1.36 -3.19 -6.11
N TYR A 7 -0.30 -3.51 -5.41
CA TYR A 7 0.73 -2.56 -5.02
C TYR A 7 1.89 -2.70 -5.98
N LEU A 8 2.30 -1.62 -6.60
CA LEU A 8 3.33 -1.62 -7.62
C LEU A 8 4.27 -0.46 -7.40
N THR A 9 5.56 -0.72 -7.28
CA THR A 9 6.57 0.34 -7.22
C THR A 9 7.25 0.52 -8.57
N LEU A 10 7.56 1.79 -8.88
CA LEU A 10 8.37 2.15 -10.05
C LEU A 10 9.66 2.81 -9.57
N ALA A 11 10.78 2.41 -10.16
CA ALA A 11 12.06 3.09 -10.07
C ALA A 11 12.45 3.56 -11.47
N VAL A 12 12.50 4.86 -11.67
CA VAL A 12 12.77 5.48 -12.98
C VAL A 12 14.25 5.61 -13.18
N SER A 13 14.73 5.18 -14.37
CA SER A 13 16.14 5.26 -14.74
C SER A 13 16.69 6.68 -14.63
N PRO A 14 17.91 6.87 -14.09
CA PRO A 14 18.59 8.16 -14.11
C PRO A 14 18.78 8.74 -15.52
N GLU A 15 18.89 7.89 -16.55
CA GLU A 15 19.03 8.31 -17.94
C GLU A 15 17.77 9.04 -18.44
N TRP A 16 16.59 8.62 -18.01
CA TRP A 16 15.33 9.33 -18.32
C TRP A 16 15.35 10.78 -17.81
N ARG A 17 15.94 11.02 -16.65
CA ARG A 17 16.05 12.38 -16.08
C ARG A 17 16.96 13.31 -16.89
N ARG A 18 17.80 12.75 -17.81
CA ARG A 18 18.67 13.49 -18.72
C ARG A 18 18.00 13.87 -20.04
N LEU A 19 16.81 13.31 -20.33
CA LEU A 19 16.02 13.73 -21.49
C LEU A 19 15.60 15.19 -21.33
N ASP A 20 15.25 15.84 -22.45
CA ASP A 20 14.74 17.19 -22.40
C ASP A 20 13.41 17.29 -21.63
N GLU A 21 13.09 18.46 -21.11
CA GLU A 21 11.93 18.67 -20.25
C GLU A 21 10.61 18.40 -21.00
N THR A 22 10.54 18.72 -22.30
CA THR A 22 9.34 18.50 -23.12
C THR A 22 9.05 17.00 -23.25
N GLN A 23 10.10 16.19 -23.49
CA GLN A 23 9.97 14.74 -23.58
C GLN A 23 9.53 14.15 -22.25
N ARG A 24 10.18 14.52 -21.12
CA ARG A 24 9.79 14.04 -19.81
C ARG A 24 8.34 14.41 -19.46
N ALA A 25 7.93 15.64 -19.77
CA ALA A 25 6.55 16.07 -19.56
C ALA A 25 5.54 15.28 -20.41
N ALA A 26 5.91 14.93 -21.66
CA ALA A 26 5.07 14.10 -22.52
C ALA A 26 4.95 12.66 -21.96
N ASP A 27 6.04 12.07 -21.51
CA ASP A 27 6.08 10.71 -20.95
C ASP A 27 5.25 10.60 -19.66
N LYS A 28 5.33 11.62 -18.79
CA LYS A 28 4.51 11.70 -17.55
C LYS A 28 3.02 11.80 -17.87
N ARG A 29 2.64 12.68 -18.82
CA ARG A 29 1.24 12.83 -19.25
C ARG A 29 0.69 11.55 -19.87
N GLU A 30 1.49 10.84 -20.69
CA GLU A 30 1.09 9.59 -21.31
C GLU A 30 0.78 8.53 -20.24
N LEU A 31 1.64 8.35 -19.24
CA LEU A 31 1.41 7.38 -18.16
C LEU A 31 0.21 7.77 -17.30
N ALA A 32 0.07 9.05 -16.95
CA ALA A 32 -1.07 9.52 -16.16
C ALA A 32 -2.40 9.30 -16.90
N ALA A 33 -2.47 9.60 -18.19
CA ALA A 33 -3.66 9.42 -19.00
C ALA A 33 -4.08 7.94 -19.13
N VAL A 34 -3.13 7.03 -19.16
CA VAL A 34 -3.40 5.59 -19.17
C VAL A 34 -3.94 5.10 -17.82
N ALA A 35 -3.48 5.67 -16.72
CA ALA A 35 -3.94 5.30 -15.39
C ALA A 35 -5.38 5.74 -15.10
N ASP A 36 -5.88 6.78 -15.77
CA ASP A 36 -7.25 7.24 -15.64
C ASP A 36 -8.21 6.41 -16.53
N GLY A 37 -9.39 6.08 -16.02
CA GLY A 37 -10.52 5.63 -16.85
C GLY A 37 -10.63 4.13 -17.15
N MET A 38 -10.03 3.24 -16.34
CA MET A 38 -10.02 1.79 -16.57
C MET A 38 -10.95 0.95 -15.67
N GLY A 39 -11.82 1.56 -14.87
CA GLY A 39 -12.53 0.82 -13.82
C GLY A 39 -11.61 0.38 -12.68
N VAL A 40 -10.32 0.77 -12.72
CA VAL A 40 -9.34 0.58 -11.67
C VAL A 40 -9.17 1.90 -10.92
N ARG A 41 -9.33 1.88 -9.61
CA ARG A 41 -9.02 3.05 -8.76
C ARG A 41 -7.53 3.04 -8.44
N VAL A 42 -6.82 4.09 -8.82
CA VAL A 42 -5.38 4.20 -8.64
C VAL A 42 -5.08 5.31 -7.61
N HIS A 43 -4.40 4.93 -6.53
CA HIS A 43 -3.87 5.86 -5.54
C HIS A 43 -2.35 5.93 -5.73
N ALA A 44 -1.81 7.14 -5.87
CA ALA A 44 -0.41 7.38 -6.13
C ALA A 44 0.28 7.97 -4.90
N TYR A 45 1.48 7.48 -4.62
CA TYR A 45 2.27 7.91 -3.48
C TYR A 45 3.73 8.14 -3.91
N SER A 46 4.24 9.34 -3.65
CA SER A 46 5.67 9.62 -3.83
C SER A 46 6.48 8.91 -2.76
N LEU A 47 7.57 8.29 -3.14
CA LEU A 47 8.55 7.67 -2.25
C LEU A 47 9.82 8.53 -2.10
N ALA A 48 9.80 9.76 -2.64
CA ALA A 48 10.91 10.68 -2.52
C ALA A 48 11.27 10.96 -1.04
N GLY A 49 12.53 10.80 -0.71
CA GLY A 49 13.06 10.99 0.64
C GLY A 49 12.79 9.83 1.60
N THR A 50 12.06 8.80 1.20
CA THR A 50 11.71 7.65 2.07
C THR A 50 12.26 6.31 1.57
N ARG A 51 12.51 6.19 0.26
CA ARG A 51 13.12 5.00 -0.35
C ARG A 51 14.23 5.39 -1.32
N ALA A 52 15.26 4.55 -1.40
CA ALA A 52 16.38 4.73 -2.34
C ALA A 52 16.23 3.90 -3.63
N ASP A 53 15.41 2.86 -3.59
CA ASP A 53 15.27 1.84 -4.63
C ASP A 53 13.95 1.92 -5.42
N ALA A 54 13.09 2.91 -5.09
CA ALA A 54 11.85 3.19 -5.81
C ALA A 54 11.46 4.66 -5.66
N ASP A 55 10.86 5.24 -6.70
CA ASP A 55 10.42 6.63 -6.75
C ASP A 55 8.92 6.80 -6.48
N LEU A 56 8.12 5.82 -6.91
CA LEU A 56 6.65 5.89 -6.90
C LEU A 56 6.06 4.57 -6.42
N LEU A 57 5.01 4.65 -5.61
CA LEU A 57 4.13 3.54 -5.29
C LEU A 57 2.74 3.81 -5.86
N LEU A 58 2.20 2.87 -6.62
CA LEU A 58 0.81 2.83 -7.07
C LEU A 58 0.07 1.76 -6.28
N TRP A 59 -1.06 2.12 -5.69
CA TRP A 59 -2.02 1.19 -5.12
C TRP A 59 -3.26 1.18 -6.01
N ALA A 60 -3.36 0.16 -6.84
CA ALA A 60 -4.48 -0.05 -7.74
C ALA A 60 -5.51 -0.98 -7.09
N VAL A 61 -6.79 -0.63 -7.18
CA VAL A 61 -7.91 -1.36 -6.59
C VAL A 61 -8.93 -1.66 -7.69
N ALA A 62 -9.31 -2.92 -7.84
CA ALA A 62 -10.31 -3.38 -8.80
C ALA A 62 -11.15 -4.54 -8.22
N ASP A 63 -12.27 -4.83 -8.86
CA ASP A 63 -13.17 -5.91 -8.45
C ASP A 63 -12.74 -7.28 -8.99
N ASP A 64 -11.89 -7.32 -10.02
CA ASP A 64 -11.38 -8.54 -10.62
C ASP A 64 -9.92 -8.44 -11.07
N LEU A 65 -9.28 -9.59 -11.26
CA LEU A 65 -7.88 -9.67 -11.65
C LEU A 65 -7.63 -9.23 -13.10
N GLU A 66 -8.60 -9.44 -13.98
CA GLU A 66 -8.46 -9.07 -15.39
C GLU A 66 -8.37 -7.55 -15.57
N ALA A 67 -9.12 -6.78 -14.78
CA ALA A 67 -9.03 -5.32 -14.76
C ALA A 67 -7.63 -4.87 -14.32
N LEU A 68 -7.04 -5.46 -13.24
CA LEU A 68 -5.69 -5.16 -12.81
C LEU A 68 -4.64 -5.55 -13.87
N ARG A 69 -4.82 -6.72 -14.50
CA ARG A 69 -3.94 -7.19 -15.59
C ARG A 69 -3.99 -6.23 -16.79
N ALA A 70 -5.18 -5.87 -17.24
CA ALA A 70 -5.37 -4.94 -18.35
C ALA A 70 -4.76 -3.56 -18.05
N PHE A 71 -4.89 -3.09 -16.82
CA PHE A 71 -4.25 -1.86 -16.35
C PHE A 71 -2.73 -1.92 -16.50
N GLU A 72 -2.05 -2.96 -15.97
CA GLU A 72 -0.59 -3.08 -16.09
C GLU A 72 -0.13 -3.25 -17.54
N VAL A 73 -0.86 -4.00 -18.37
CA VAL A 73 -0.55 -4.15 -19.81
C VAL A 73 -0.60 -2.79 -20.53
N ARG A 74 -1.54 -1.94 -20.19
CA ARG A 74 -1.61 -0.58 -20.78
C ARG A 74 -0.51 0.34 -20.28
N LEU A 75 -0.17 0.28 -18.98
CA LEU A 75 1.00 1.00 -18.45
C LEU A 75 2.27 0.58 -19.17
N ALA A 76 2.43 -0.72 -19.46
CA ALA A 76 3.59 -1.26 -20.17
C ALA A 76 3.74 -0.71 -21.60
N GLY A 77 2.68 -0.20 -22.21
CA GLY A 77 2.72 0.47 -23.49
C GLY A 77 3.24 1.92 -23.45
N THR A 78 3.45 2.49 -22.24
CA THR A 78 3.91 3.88 -22.10
C THR A 78 5.42 4.02 -22.10
N ARG A 79 5.93 5.17 -22.55
CA ARG A 79 7.37 5.42 -22.63
C ARG A 79 8.01 5.50 -21.25
N LEU A 80 7.37 6.14 -20.27
CA LEU A 80 7.93 6.21 -18.92
C LEU A 80 8.07 4.81 -18.29
N TRP A 81 7.12 3.91 -18.56
CA TRP A 81 7.22 2.52 -18.10
C TRP A 81 8.45 1.81 -18.66
N ALA A 82 8.78 2.06 -19.96
CA ALA A 82 9.97 1.50 -20.58
C ALA A 82 11.28 2.00 -19.94
N TRP A 83 11.27 3.21 -19.37
CA TRP A 83 12.38 3.77 -18.58
C TRP A 83 12.36 3.38 -17.10
N SER A 84 11.43 2.51 -16.68
CA SER A 84 11.23 2.17 -15.27
C SER A 84 11.46 0.69 -15.01
N THR A 85 11.98 0.36 -13.85
CA THR A 85 11.91 -0.98 -13.26
C THR A 85 10.79 -1.05 -12.22
N ARG A 86 10.35 -2.25 -11.90
CA ARG A 86 9.32 -2.55 -10.89
C ARG A 86 9.95 -3.41 -9.80
N PRO A 87 10.73 -2.81 -8.89
CA PRO A 87 11.48 -3.59 -7.91
C PRO A 87 10.59 -4.39 -6.97
N TYR A 88 9.35 -3.91 -6.75
CA TYR A 88 8.39 -4.60 -5.88
C TYR A 88 6.98 -4.52 -6.45
N ALA A 89 6.28 -5.64 -6.37
CA ALA A 89 4.91 -5.75 -6.83
C ALA A 89 4.17 -6.79 -5.97
N TYR A 90 3.00 -6.43 -5.41
CA TYR A 90 2.23 -7.31 -4.53
C TYR A 90 0.78 -7.39 -4.98
N LEU A 91 0.21 -8.59 -4.86
CA LEU A 91 -1.20 -8.87 -5.13
C LEU A 91 -1.89 -9.34 -3.85
N ALA A 92 -3.00 -8.75 -3.51
CA ALA A 92 -3.79 -9.14 -2.34
C ALA A 92 -5.29 -9.01 -2.60
N ALA A 93 -6.09 -9.75 -1.85
CA ALA A 93 -7.55 -9.64 -1.86
C ALA A 93 -8.04 -9.01 -0.55
N ARG A 94 -8.97 -8.07 -0.65
CA ARG A 94 -9.68 -7.56 0.52
C ARG A 94 -10.62 -8.63 1.06
N ARG A 95 -10.44 -9.01 2.31
CA ARG A 95 -11.28 -9.99 2.99
C ARG A 95 -11.60 -9.53 4.41
N ARG A 96 -12.80 -9.84 4.88
CA ARG A 96 -13.13 -9.63 6.29
C ARG A 96 -12.24 -10.53 7.16
N SER A 97 -11.67 -9.97 8.22
CA SER A 97 -10.87 -10.75 9.17
C SER A 97 -11.74 -11.82 9.84
N GLN A 98 -11.24 -13.05 9.89
CA GLN A 98 -11.90 -14.16 10.58
C GLN A 98 -11.97 -13.97 12.10
N TYR A 99 -11.13 -13.09 12.65
CA TYR A 99 -11.06 -12.81 14.10
C TYR A 99 -12.01 -11.68 14.54
N LEU A 100 -12.64 -10.93 13.63
CA LEU A 100 -13.59 -9.86 13.95
C LEU A 100 -15.03 -10.38 14.16
N GLY A 101 -15.31 -11.68 13.93
CA GLY A 101 -16.64 -12.25 14.03
C GLY A 101 -17.17 -12.41 15.48
N GLU A 102 -16.29 -12.48 16.48
CA GLU A 102 -16.63 -12.78 17.87
C GLU A 102 -16.55 -11.57 18.82
N HIS A 103 -15.97 -10.45 18.38
CA HIS A 103 -15.94 -9.23 19.19
C HIS A 103 -17.18 -8.38 18.92
N ARG A 104 -18.26 -8.67 19.67
CA ARG A 104 -19.33 -7.71 19.93
C ARG A 104 -18.80 -6.75 21.01
N HIS A 105 -18.49 -5.55 20.63
CA HIS A 105 -18.35 -4.47 21.60
C HIS A 105 -19.76 -4.12 22.11
N ASP A 106 -19.93 -4.07 23.43
CA ASP A 106 -21.11 -3.50 24.11
C ASP A 106 -21.16 -1.98 23.84
N GLY A 107 -21.45 -1.60 22.61
CA GLY A 107 -21.44 -0.21 22.16
C GLY A 107 -21.82 -0.05 20.68
N GLY A 108 -22.18 -1.14 20.01
CA GLY A 108 -22.96 -1.06 18.76
C GLY A 108 -22.25 -0.57 17.51
N GLU A 109 -20.98 -0.29 17.51
CA GLU A 109 -20.22 0.01 16.28
C GLU A 109 -19.36 -1.20 15.91
N HIS A 110 -19.76 -1.89 14.85
CA HIS A 110 -18.85 -2.75 14.10
C HIS A 110 -17.58 -1.95 13.85
N ALA A 111 -16.40 -2.57 14.04
CA ALA A 111 -15.15 -1.97 13.56
C ALA A 111 -15.43 -1.43 12.15
N ALA A 112 -15.44 -0.10 12.02
CA ALA A 112 -15.86 0.54 10.79
C ALA A 112 -15.07 -0.12 9.65
N PRO A 113 -15.71 -0.51 8.55
CA PRO A 113 -14.96 -0.99 7.40
C PRO A 113 -13.89 0.06 7.14
N ALA A 114 -12.64 -0.38 6.94
CA ALA A 114 -11.56 0.54 6.62
C ALA A 114 -12.14 1.56 5.65
N GLY A 115 -12.10 2.85 6.00
CA GLY A 115 -12.72 3.90 5.19
C GLY A 115 -12.20 3.89 3.75
N PRO A 116 -12.58 4.83 2.92
CA PRO A 116 -12.07 4.90 1.55
C PRO A 116 -10.54 4.97 1.58
N VAL A 117 -9.90 4.28 0.63
CA VAL A 117 -8.46 4.35 0.42
C VAL A 117 -8.11 5.74 -0.12
N GLY A 118 -6.99 6.32 0.31
CA GLY A 118 -6.41 7.50 -0.32
C GLY A 118 -6.88 8.85 0.27
N ASP A 119 -7.45 8.89 1.47
CA ASP A 119 -7.90 10.14 2.10
C ASP A 119 -6.95 10.67 3.20
N LYS A 120 -5.80 10.01 3.40
CA LYS A 120 -4.78 10.43 4.36
C LYS A 120 -3.51 10.89 3.67
N SER A 121 -2.70 11.67 4.38
CA SER A 121 -1.48 12.28 3.84
C SER A 121 -0.37 11.28 3.53
N TYR A 122 -0.34 10.16 4.25
CA TYR A 122 0.71 9.15 4.11
C TYR A 122 0.12 7.74 4.11
N VAL A 123 0.78 6.86 3.37
CA VAL A 123 0.59 5.41 3.44
C VAL A 123 1.87 4.73 3.91
N VAL A 124 1.73 3.68 4.72
CA VAL A 124 2.81 2.74 5.01
C VAL A 124 2.37 1.37 4.53
N VAL A 125 3.11 0.77 3.60
CA VAL A 125 2.78 -0.53 2.99
C VAL A 125 3.94 -1.49 3.18
N TYR A 126 3.64 -2.74 3.55
CA TYR A 126 4.62 -3.82 3.56
C TYR A 126 3.95 -5.20 3.40
N PRO A 127 4.67 -6.16 2.77
CA PRO A 127 4.28 -7.57 2.79
C PRO A 127 4.53 -8.15 4.17
N MET A 128 3.67 -9.07 4.61
CA MET A 128 3.82 -9.74 5.90
C MET A 128 3.64 -11.26 5.75
N THR A 129 4.46 -12.00 6.47
CA THR A 129 4.39 -13.47 6.56
C THR A 129 4.43 -13.87 8.04
N LYS A 130 3.56 -14.77 8.43
CA LYS A 130 3.53 -15.39 9.75
C LYS A 130 4.43 -16.64 9.79
N LYS A 131 4.99 -16.93 10.95
CA LYS A 131 5.67 -18.22 11.18
C LYS A 131 4.67 -19.37 11.04
N ARG A 132 5.09 -20.51 10.52
CA ARG A 132 4.21 -21.70 10.38
C ARG A 132 3.63 -22.17 11.72
N THR A 133 4.33 -21.93 12.83
CA THR A 133 3.85 -22.21 14.18
C THR A 133 2.57 -21.45 14.54
N TRP A 134 2.31 -20.28 13.93
CA TRP A 134 1.05 -19.57 14.07
C TRP A 134 -0.15 -20.40 13.65
N TYR A 135 -0.04 -21.07 12.52
CA TYR A 135 -1.13 -21.86 11.93
C TYR A 135 -1.30 -23.22 12.64
N ALA A 136 -0.29 -23.67 13.35
CA ALA A 136 -0.37 -24.86 14.19
C ALA A 136 -1.09 -24.64 15.52
N LEU A 137 -1.29 -23.39 15.93
CA LEU A 137 -2.07 -23.06 17.14
C LEU A 137 -3.55 -23.39 16.94
N PRO A 138 -4.28 -23.85 17.98
CA PRO A 138 -5.73 -23.93 17.98
C PRO A 138 -6.37 -22.61 17.59
N ALA A 139 -7.53 -22.64 16.93
CA ALA A 139 -8.23 -21.44 16.47
C ALA A 139 -8.59 -20.50 17.62
N GLU A 140 -9.02 -21.04 18.76
CA GLU A 140 -9.34 -20.29 19.98
C GLU A 140 -8.13 -19.51 20.50
N GLU A 141 -6.94 -20.13 20.49
CA GLU A 141 -5.72 -19.50 20.95
C GLU A 141 -5.30 -18.36 20.01
N ARG A 142 -5.41 -18.53 18.69
CA ARG A 142 -5.18 -17.46 17.74
C ARG A 142 -6.14 -16.29 17.95
N THR A 143 -7.42 -16.59 18.24
CA THR A 143 -8.43 -15.57 18.53
C THR A 143 -8.07 -14.80 19.79
N ARG A 144 -7.69 -15.49 20.87
CA ARG A 144 -7.23 -14.88 22.13
C ARG A 144 -6.04 -13.92 21.89
N ILE A 145 -5.03 -14.39 21.18
CA ILE A 145 -3.82 -13.60 20.88
C ILE A 145 -4.19 -12.36 20.04
N MET A 146 -5.05 -12.52 19.03
CA MET A 146 -5.48 -11.42 18.18
C MET A 146 -6.37 -10.41 18.90
N ALA A 147 -7.08 -10.80 19.96
CA ALA A 147 -7.87 -9.87 20.76
C ALA A 147 -6.98 -8.77 21.39
N ALA A 148 -5.84 -9.16 21.96
CA ALA A 148 -4.87 -8.20 22.51
C ALA A 148 -4.27 -7.30 21.41
N HIS A 149 -3.98 -7.86 20.24
CA HIS A 149 -3.50 -7.11 19.09
C HIS A 149 -4.50 -6.05 18.63
N PHE A 150 -5.80 -6.40 18.52
CA PHE A 150 -6.84 -5.45 18.13
C PHE A 150 -7.06 -4.37 19.21
N ALA A 151 -6.98 -4.73 20.50
CA ALA A 151 -7.10 -3.76 21.59
C ALA A 151 -6.02 -2.67 21.49
N VAL A 152 -4.80 -3.03 21.07
CA VAL A 152 -3.74 -2.05 20.78
C VAL A 152 -4.13 -1.19 19.57
N GLY A 153 -4.57 -1.79 18.46
CA GLY A 153 -4.98 -1.06 17.27
C GLY A 153 -6.07 -0.01 17.55
N HIS A 154 -7.03 -0.31 18.41
CA HIS A 154 -8.10 0.61 18.78
C HIS A 154 -7.64 1.86 19.55
N ARG A 155 -6.44 1.85 20.14
CA ARG A 155 -5.86 3.05 20.77
C ARG A 155 -5.37 4.08 19.77
N TYR A 156 -5.29 3.72 18.47
CA TYR A 156 -4.77 4.55 17.40
C TYR A 156 -5.82 4.80 16.28
N PRO A 157 -6.95 5.47 16.60
CA PRO A 157 -8.05 5.66 15.64
C PRO A 157 -7.66 6.51 14.43
N ASP A 158 -6.59 7.30 14.54
CA ASP A 158 -6.07 8.13 13.45
C ASP A 158 -5.28 7.33 12.40
N VAL A 159 -4.94 6.07 12.70
CA VAL A 159 -4.24 5.17 11.78
C VAL A 159 -5.25 4.18 11.20
N ARG A 160 -5.55 4.33 9.92
CA ARG A 160 -6.47 3.42 9.21
C ARG A 160 -5.71 2.21 8.69
N ILE A 161 -6.28 1.02 8.88
CA ILE A 161 -5.64 -0.25 8.54
C ILE A 161 -6.38 -0.93 7.39
N HIS A 162 -5.65 -1.29 6.34
CA HIS A 162 -6.13 -2.08 5.21
C HIS A 162 -5.30 -3.36 5.12
N THR A 163 -5.89 -4.48 5.53
CA THR A 163 -5.23 -5.79 5.43
C THR A 163 -5.68 -6.50 4.17
N GLY A 164 -4.75 -6.71 3.25
CA GLY A 164 -4.92 -7.57 2.09
C GLY A 164 -4.43 -8.99 2.38
N TYR A 165 -5.16 -9.99 1.90
CA TYR A 165 -4.84 -11.41 2.03
C TYR A 165 -4.23 -11.90 0.73
N SER A 166 -3.07 -12.57 0.79
CA SER A 166 -2.27 -12.95 -0.37
C SER A 166 -1.96 -14.45 -0.43
N PHE A 167 -2.54 -15.26 0.44
CA PHE A 167 -2.27 -16.70 0.52
C PHE A 167 -2.40 -17.39 -0.84
N GLY A 168 -1.29 -17.89 -1.37
CA GLY A 168 -1.24 -18.66 -2.61
C GLY A 168 -1.43 -17.85 -3.89
N ILE A 169 -1.58 -16.51 -3.80
CA ILE A 169 -1.66 -15.60 -4.95
C ILE A 169 -0.49 -14.62 -5.02
N ASP A 170 0.36 -14.61 -4.00
CA ASP A 170 1.61 -13.87 -3.91
C ASP A 170 2.62 -14.67 -3.06
N ASP A 171 3.88 -14.24 -3.02
CA ASP A 171 4.95 -14.86 -2.20
C ASP A 171 4.78 -14.59 -0.70
N ASN A 172 3.89 -13.69 -0.34
CA ASN A 172 3.57 -13.32 1.03
C ASN A 172 2.16 -13.81 1.41
N GLU A 173 1.84 -13.80 2.70
CA GLU A 173 0.51 -14.20 3.19
C GLU A 173 -0.43 -12.99 3.29
N PHE A 174 0.15 -11.81 3.52
CA PHE A 174 -0.57 -10.56 3.65
C PHE A 174 0.21 -9.41 2.99
N VAL A 175 -0.52 -8.41 2.54
CA VAL A 175 0.01 -7.07 2.31
C VAL A 175 -0.79 -6.12 3.20
N VAL A 176 -0.10 -5.44 4.10
CA VAL A 176 -0.73 -4.53 5.05
C VAL A 176 -0.43 -3.10 4.65
N ALA A 177 -1.48 -2.30 4.51
CA ALA A 177 -1.37 -0.88 4.25
C ALA A 177 -1.99 -0.09 5.43
N PHE A 178 -1.28 0.92 5.88
CA PHE A 178 -1.73 1.84 6.92
C PHE A 178 -1.75 3.25 6.35
N GLU A 179 -2.85 3.95 6.57
CA GLU A 179 -2.95 5.36 6.19
C GLU A 179 -3.01 6.25 7.43
N CYS A 180 -2.24 7.32 7.44
CA CYS A 180 -2.18 8.28 8.55
C CYS A 180 -1.81 9.69 8.06
N ASP A 181 -2.07 10.70 8.89
CA ASP A 181 -1.64 12.07 8.63
C ASP A 181 -0.32 12.41 9.33
N ASP A 182 0.11 11.57 10.28
CA ASP A 182 1.40 11.67 10.97
C ASP A 182 2.04 10.29 11.13
N VAL A 183 3.16 10.09 10.47
CA VAL A 183 3.92 8.81 10.51
C VAL A 183 4.43 8.46 11.91
N ARG A 184 4.53 9.43 12.83
CA ARG A 184 4.92 9.18 14.23
C ARG A 184 3.82 8.42 14.98
N LYS A 185 2.55 8.63 14.64
CA LYS A 185 1.43 7.86 15.19
C LYS A 185 1.49 6.40 14.72
N PHE A 186 1.83 6.17 13.45
CA PHE A 186 2.08 4.83 12.94
C PHE A 186 3.27 4.16 13.64
N LEU A 187 4.38 4.88 13.84
CA LEU A 187 5.54 4.38 14.58
C LEU A 187 5.15 3.95 16.00
N ALA A 188 4.39 4.78 16.72
CA ALA A 188 3.91 4.45 18.07
C ALA A 188 3.01 3.21 18.07
N LEU A 189 2.06 3.13 17.13
CA LEU A 189 1.21 1.94 16.96
C LEU A 189 2.04 0.67 16.78
N VAL A 190 3.04 0.69 15.89
CA VAL A 190 3.86 -0.50 15.61
C VAL A 190 4.73 -0.85 16.81
N ALA A 191 5.30 0.13 17.53
CA ALA A 191 6.05 -0.12 18.75
C ALA A 191 5.20 -0.87 19.77
N ASP A 192 3.98 -0.40 20.04
CA ASP A 192 3.04 -1.05 20.95
C ASP A 192 2.61 -2.45 20.46
N LEU A 193 2.40 -2.61 19.15
CA LEU A 193 2.06 -3.92 18.57
C LEU A 193 3.21 -4.94 18.71
N ARG A 194 4.47 -4.49 18.71
CA ARG A 194 5.64 -5.37 18.92
C ARG A 194 5.66 -5.99 20.33
N GLU A 195 5.06 -5.33 21.31
CA GLU A 195 4.95 -5.84 22.68
C GLU A 195 3.85 -6.90 22.82
N THR A 196 2.97 -7.05 21.83
CA THR A 196 1.90 -8.06 21.86
C THR A 196 2.42 -9.45 21.50
N GLU A 197 1.79 -10.48 22.07
CA GLU A 197 2.12 -11.88 21.81
C GLU A 197 2.07 -12.24 20.31
N SER A 198 1.16 -11.61 19.53
CA SER A 198 1.01 -11.87 18.10
C SER A 198 2.28 -11.53 17.30
N SER A 199 3.11 -10.60 17.81
CA SER A 199 4.38 -10.22 17.20
C SER A 199 5.40 -11.37 17.18
N ALA A 200 5.40 -12.23 18.19
CA ALA A 200 6.29 -13.38 18.26
C ALA A 200 6.09 -14.38 17.10
N TYR A 201 4.91 -14.38 16.49
CA TYR A 201 4.53 -15.22 15.37
C TYR A 201 4.70 -14.53 14.00
N THR A 202 5.23 -13.33 13.94
CA THR A 202 5.56 -12.70 12.68
C THR A 202 6.97 -13.12 12.24
N GLU A 203 7.10 -13.57 11.00
CA GLU A 203 8.36 -13.99 10.40
C GLU A 203 9.04 -12.84 9.66
N ARG A 204 8.25 -12.12 8.82
CA ARG A 204 8.78 -11.05 7.96
C ARG A 204 7.74 -9.94 7.77
N GLU A 205 8.23 -8.70 7.74
CA GLU A 205 7.45 -7.48 7.48
C GLU A 205 8.28 -6.48 6.66
N THR A 206 8.99 -6.96 5.68
CA THR A 206 9.88 -6.15 4.83
C THR A 206 9.75 -6.53 3.37
N PRO A 207 10.03 -5.59 2.44
CA PRO A 207 10.41 -4.18 2.64
C PRO A 207 9.22 -3.31 3.09
N ILE A 208 9.52 -2.17 3.74
CA ILE A 208 8.52 -1.20 4.19
C ILE A 208 8.60 0.02 3.27
N PHE A 209 7.44 0.48 2.79
CA PHE A 209 7.29 1.68 1.96
C PHE A 209 6.51 2.73 2.74
N VAL A 210 7.07 3.92 2.88
CA VAL A 210 6.37 5.09 3.40
C VAL A 210 6.19 6.06 2.24
N GLY A 211 4.94 6.25 1.80
CA GLY A 211 4.63 7.09 0.65
C GLY A 211 3.77 8.29 1.02
N ARG A 212 4.05 9.43 0.40
CA ARG A 212 3.21 10.63 0.50
C ARG A 212 2.09 10.54 -0.54
N ALA A 213 0.84 10.66 -0.09
CA ALA A 213 -0.33 10.66 -0.97
C ALA A 213 -0.34 11.91 -1.86
N MET A 214 -0.51 11.71 -3.14
CA MET A 214 -0.52 12.78 -4.14
C MET A 214 -1.45 12.41 -5.30
N THR A 215 -1.79 13.38 -6.15
CA THR A 215 -2.27 13.05 -7.49
C THR A 215 -1.17 12.33 -8.26
N LEU A 216 -1.53 11.45 -9.19
CA LEU A 216 -0.51 10.74 -9.99
C LEU A 216 0.40 11.73 -10.73
N ALA A 217 -0.17 12.77 -11.32
CA ALA A 217 0.61 13.82 -12.00
C ALA A 217 1.62 14.50 -11.03
N GLY A 218 1.17 14.85 -9.81
CA GLY A 218 2.05 15.45 -8.80
C GLY A 218 3.18 14.52 -8.37
N ALA A 219 2.88 13.24 -8.16
CA ALA A 219 3.89 12.24 -7.82
C ALA A 219 4.91 12.03 -8.94
N LEU A 220 4.46 12.05 -10.20
CA LEU A 220 5.34 12.00 -11.38
C LEU A 220 6.23 13.24 -11.50
N ASP A 221 5.75 14.42 -11.08
CA ASP A 221 6.53 15.67 -11.09
C ASP A 221 7.61 15.69 -9.99
N GLU A 222 7.46 14.94 -8.92
CA GLU A 222 8.51 14.78 -7.91
C GLU A 222 9.69 13.93 -8.41
N ILE A 223 9.47 12.99 -9.35
CA ILE A 223 10.51 12.07 -9.84
C ILE A 223 11.70 12.82 -10.49
N ASP A 224 11.45 13.92 -11.19
CA ASP A 224 12.49 14.72 -11.85
C ASP A 224 12.69 16.12 -11.24
N GLY A 225 12.04 16.39 -10.10
CA GLY A 225 12.14 17.67 -9.40
C GLY A 225 11.36 18.81 -10.06
N THR A 226 10.50 18.56 -11.03
CA THR A 226 9.65 19.60 -11.66
C THR A 226 8.72 20.23 -10.63
N ALA A 227 8.20 19.48 -9.68
CA ALA A 227 7.36 19.98 -8.59
C ALA A 227 8.05 21.10 -7.78
N ALA A 228 9.33 20.94 -7.45
CA ALA A 228 10.10 21.95 -6.71
C ALA A 228 10.31 23.24 -7.49
N ARG A 229 10.42 23.19 -8.82
CA ARG A 229 10.60 24.35 -9.70
C ARG A 229 9.30 25.17 -9.81
N VAL A 230 8.14 24.51 -9.77
CA VAL A 230 6.84 25.20 -9.81
C VAL A 230 6.57 25.92 -8.49
N ALA A 231 6.93 25.34 -7.35
CA ALA A 231 6.77 25.95 -6.05
C ALA A 231 7.73 27.15 -5.78
N ALA A 232 8.81 27.26 -6.54
CA ALA A 232 9.81 28.33 -6.41
C ALA A 232 9.52 29.57 -7.30
N ARG A 233 8.47 29.57 -8.10
CA ARG A 233 7.98 30.67 -8.94
C ARG A 233 6.75 31.32 -8.34
#